data_6bbf64acf6b8761262c7709a223b54a3
#
_entry.id   6bbf64acf6b8761262c7709a223b54a3
#
_cell.length_a   1.000
_cell.length_b   1.000
_cell.length_c   1.000
_cell.angle_alpha   90.00
_cell.angle_beta   90.00
_cell.angle_gamma   90.00
#
_symmetry.space_group_name_H-M   'P 1'
#
loop_
_entity.id
_entity.type
_entity.pdbx_description
1 polymer ?
#
loop_
_entity_poly.entity_id
_entity_poly.type
_entity_poly.pdbx_seq_one_letter_code
_entity_poly.pdbx_strand_id
1 'polypeptide(L)'
;YVQPIKLAHNCTPAWHLSVALIDFDALGVPRGEVINKLRLLGIGTQVHYIPVHQQPYYKDRYGILELPGASAYYSKCLSLPLWPAMESEDVDFVMESLAKILGLTFEDNTNFDTKAN
;
A
#
# COMPACT_ATOMS: atom_id res chain seq x y z
N TYR A 1 9.61 2.27 7.22
CA TYR A 1 9.58 1.75 5.84
C TYR A 1 8.16 1.51 5.32
N VAL A 2 7.19 1.23 6.19
CA VAL A 2 5.77 1.03 5.86
C VAL A 2 4.95 2.11 6.53
N GLN A 3 4.11 2.81 5.76
CA GLN A 3 3.28 3.89 6.27
C GLN A 3 1.88 3.82 5.65
N PRO A 4 0.82 4.15 6.40
CA PRO A 4 -0.50 4.35 5.83
C PRO A 4 -0.54 5.65 5.00
N ILE A 5 -1.54 5.78 4.15
CA ILE A 5 -1.83 7.05 3.49
C ILE A 5 -2.27 8.06 4.56
N LYS A 6 -1.66 9.25 4.53
CA LYS A 6 -2.09 10.35 5.41
C LYS A 6 -3.46 10.88 4.99
N LEU A 7 -4.35 11.04 5.96
CA LEU A 7 -5.63 11.68 5.73
C LEU A 7 -5.44 13.18 5.46
N ALA A 8 -6.22 13.71 4.53
CA ALA A 8 -6.30 15.14 4.35
C ALA A 8 -7.03 15.79 5.53
N HIS A 9 -6.66 17.03 5.88
CA HIS A 9 -7.34 17.79 6.92
C HIS A 9 -8.83 17.96 6.57
N ASN A 10 -9.70 17.82 7.57
CA ASN A 10 -11.16 17.97 7.43
C ASN A 10 -11.80 17.02 6.39
N CYS A 11 -11.28 15.80 6.29
CA CYS A 11 -11.80 14.79 5.39
C CYS A 11 -12.15 13.50 6.14
N THR A 12 -13.36 13.01 5.93
CA THR A 12 -13.77 11.66 6.37
C THR A 12 -13.84 10.75 5.15
N PRO A 13 -12.89 9.85 4.96
CA PRO A 13 -12.86 9.02 3.76
C PRO A 13 -13.90 7.90 3.83
N ALA A 14 -14.50 7.58 2.70
CA ALA A 14 -15.24 6.33 2.49
C ALA A 14 -14.24 5.25 2.04
N TRP A 15 -13.74 4.48 2.99
CA TRP A 15 -12.69 3.50 2.71
C TRP A 15 -13.19 2.38 1.81
N HIS A 16 -12.53 2.20 0.66
CA HIS A 16 -12.71 1.06 -0.24
C HIS A 16 -11.38 0.39 -0.61
N LEU A 17 -10.24 1.02 -0.25
CA LEU A 17 -8.89 0.50 -0.43
C LEU A 17 -8.09 0.74 0.85
N SER A 18 -7.35 -0.28 1.27
CA SER A 18 -6.34 -0.17 2.31
C SER A 18 -4.97 -0.10 1.64
N VAL A 19 -4.41 1.11 1.49
CA VAL A 19 -3.13 1.30 0.80
C VAL A 19 -2.01 1.53 1.80
N ALA A 20 -0.99 0.68 1.74
CA ALA A 20 0.29 0.89 2.40
C ALA A 20 1.28 1.56 1.43
N LEU A 21 2.04 2.51 1.92
CA LEU A 21 3.20 3.08 1.23
C LEU A 21 4.46 2.42 1.79
N ILE A 22 5.13 1.62 0.96
CA ILE A 22 6.27 0.80 1.35
C ILE A 22 7.51 1.28 0.59
N ASP A 23 8.58 1.54 1.30
CA ASP A 23 9.87 1.90 0.70
C ASP A 23 10.62 0.65 0.25
N PHE A 24 10.20 0.09 -0.89
CA PHE A 24 10.78 -1.13 -1.44
C PHE A 24 12.27 -0.99 -1.77
N ASP A 25 12.69 0.20 -2.21
CA ASP A 25 14.09 0.48 -2.55
C ASP A 25 14.97 0.47 -1.29
N ALA A 26 14.53 1.13 -0.22
CA ALA A 26 15.25 1.14 1.05
C ALA A 26 15.32 -0.24 1.72
N LEU A 27 14.29 -1.08 1.49
CA LEU A 27 14.25 -2.45 1.99
C LEU A 27 15.03 -3.44 1.10
N GLY A 28 15.39 -3.03 -0.12
CA GLY A 28 16.06 -3.90 -1.07
C GLY A 28 15.20 -5.08 -1.57
N VAL A 29 13.87 -4.96 -1.48
CA VAL A 29 12.92 -6.02 -1.88
C VAL A 29 12.01 -5.50 -2.98
N PRO A 30 12.01 -6.08 -4.19
CA PRO A 30 11.13 -5.67 -5.27
C PRO A 30 9.65 -5.87 -4.93
N ARG A 31 8.80 -4.86 -5.20
CA ARG A 31 7.34 -4.94 -4.98
C ARG A 31 6.70 -6.19 -5.58
N GLY A 32 7.12 -6.59 -6.79
CA GLY A 32 6.62 -7.79 -7.46
C GLY A 32 6.91 -9.09 -6.69
N GLU A 33 8.05 -9.16 -6.02
CA GLU A 33 8.41 -10.27 -5.15
C GLU A 33 7.51 -10.33 -3.91
N VAL A 34 7.27 -9.18 -3.28
CA VAL A 34 6.36 -9.06 -2.13
C VAL A 34 4.95 -9.52 -2.51
N ILE A 35 4.42 -9.05 -3.64
CA ILE A 35 3.10 -9.45 -4.16
C ILE A 35 3.04 -10.97 -4.38
N ASN A 36 4.07 -11.55 -4.98
CA ASN A 36 4.12 -13.00 -5.24
C ASN A 36 4.17 -13.82 -3.94
N LYS A 37 4.97 -13.41 -2.96
CA LYS A 37 5.07 -14.08 -1.66
C LYS A 37 3.75 -13.99 -0.87
N LEU A 38 3.10 -12.84 -0.86
CA LEU A 38 1.78 -12.67 -0.23
C LEU A 38 0.72 -13.56 -0.90
N ARG A 39 0.72 -13.62 -2.23
CA ARG A 39 -0.20 -14.48 -2.97
C ARG A 39 -0.03 -15.97 -2.65
N LEU A 40 1.20 -16.44 -2.42
CA LEU A 40 1.47 -17.83 -2.00
C LEU A 40 0.90 -18.14 -0.61
N LEU A 41 0.69 -17.12 0.22
CA LEU A 41 0.02 -17.23 1.53
C LEU A 41 -1.50 -17.03 1.43
N GLY A 42 -2.06 -16.90 0.23
CA GLY A 42 -3.49 -16.64 0.02
C GLY A 42 -3.90 -15.16 0.19
N ILE A 43 -2.93 -14.26 0.36
CA ILE A 43 -3.18 -12.83 0.55
C ILE A 43 -3.17 -12.12 -0.81
N GLY A 44 -4.35 -11.67 -1.25
CA GLY A 44 -4.52 -10.89 -2.49
C GLY A 44 -4.11 -9.43 -2.29
N THR A 45 -3.16 -8.95 -3.11
CA THR A 45 -2.74 -7.55 -3.11
C THR A 45 -2.76 -6.98 -4.52
N GLN A 46 -2.81 -5.66 -4.65
CA GLN A 46 -2.94 -4.99 -5.94
C GLN A 46 -2.19 -3.65 -5.94
N VAL A 47 -1.91 -3.13 -7.14
CA VAL A 47 -1.35 -1.78 -7.34
C VAL A 47 -2.41 -0.92 -8.03
N HIS A 48 -2.94 0.09 -7.36
CA HIS A 48 -3.94 1.02 -7.85
C HIS A 48 -3.35 2.44 -7.99
N TYR A 49 -2.90 2.85 -9.18
CA TYR A 49 -2.71 2.17 -10.47
C TYR A 49 -1.43 2.69 -11.13
N ILE A 50 -1.05 2.17 -12.31
CA ILE A 50 -0.04 2.83 -13.13
C ILE A 50 -0.52 4.26 -13.41
N PRO A 51 0.26 5.31 -13.09
CA PRO A 51 -0.15 6.69 -13.31
C PRO A 51 -0.57 6.95 -14.75
N VAL A 52 -1.65 7.70 -14.95
CA VAL A 52 -2.23 7.95 -16.28
C VAL A 52 -1.21 8.49 -17.27
N HIS A 53 -0.36 9.45 -16.84
CA HIS A 53 0.68 10.03 -17.69
C HIS A 53 1.78 9.01 -18.10
N GLN A 54 1.86 7.86 -17.43
CA GLN A 54 2.80 6.78 -17.76
C GLN A 54 2.18 5.69 -18.66
N GLN A 55 0.90 5.76 -18.92
CA GLN A 55 0.22 4.84 -19.83
C GLN A 55 0.66 5.11 -21.29
N PRO A 56 0.85 4.05 -22.12
CA PRO A 56 1.33 4.20 -23.50
C PRO A 56 0.56 5.24 -24.31
N TYR A 57 -0.77 5.16 -24.31
CA TYR A 57 -1.63 6.10 -25.04
C TYR A 57 -1.36 7.57 -24.69
N TYR A 58 -1.18 7.88 -23.41
CA TYR A 58 -0.96 9.26 -22.97
C TYR A 58 0.47 9.74 -23.24
N LYS A 59 1.45 8.84 -23.15
CA LYS A 59 2.83 9.14 -23.55
C LYS A 59 2.92 9.44 -25.04
N ASP A 60 2.24 8.67 -25.88
CA ASP A 60 2.24 8.87 -27.33
C ASP A 60 1.56 10.17 -27.71
N ARG A 61 0.49 10.54 -27.00
CA ARG A 61 -0.31 11.73 -27.29
C ARG A 61 0.29 13.03 -26.76
N TYR A 62 0.87 13.01 -25.58
CA TYR A 62 1.31 14.22 -24.85
C TYR A 62 2.80 14.27 -24.55
N GLY A 63 3.56 13.26 -24.96
CA GLY A 63 4.95 13.12 -24.62
C GLY A 63 5.19 12.65 -23.18
N ILE A 64 6.45 12.69 -22.77
CA ILE A 64 6.84 12.30 -21.41
C ILE A 64 6.56 13.49 -20.47
N LEU A 65 5.68 13.25 -19.49
CA LEU A 65 5.37 14.21 -18.44
C LEU A 65 5.99 13.75 -17.13
N GLU A 66 6.63 14.67 -16.43
CA GLU A 66 7.17 14.41 -15.10
C GLU A 66 6.19 14.92 -14.04
N LEU A 67 5.56 14.00 -13.33
CA LEU A 67 4.67 14.27 -12.20
C LEU A 67 5.25 13.58 -10.95
N PRO A 68 6.17 14.25 -10.23
CA PRO A 68 6.95 13.61 -9.16
C PRO A 68 6.09 13.06 -8.02
N GLY A 69 4.99 13.72 -7.66
CA GLY A 69 4.07 13.22 -6.63
C GLY A 69 3.39 11.91 -7.04
N ALA A 70 2.93 11.80 -8.29
CA ALA A 70 2.32 10.58 -8.81
C ALA A 70 3.33 9.43 -8.90
N SER A 71 4.55 9.73 -9.33
CA SER A 71 5.63 8.75 -9.42
C SER A 71 6.06 8.26 -8.04
N ALA A 72 6.21 9.16 -7.07
CA ALA A 72 6.56 8.83 -5.68
C ALA A 72 5.48 7.96 -5.00
N TYR A 73 4.20 8.26 -5.23
CA TYR A 73 3.10 7.40 -4.76
C TYR A 73 3.16 6.02 -5.41
N TYR A 74 3.25 5.98 -6.74
CA TYR A 74 3.22 4.73 -7.49
C TYR A 74 4.38 3.79 -7.15
N SER A 75 5.58 4.33 -6.91
CA SER A 75 6.74 3.52 -6.55
C SER A 75 6.57 2.78 -5.22
N LYS A 76 5.76 3.32 -4.30
CA LYS A 76 5.60 2.83 -2.93
C LYS A 76 4.25 2.15 -2.64
N CYS A 77 3.22 2.40 -3.44
CA CYS A 77 1.87 1.93 -3.13
C CYS A 77 1.70 0.42 -3.28
N LEU A 78 1.02 -0.18 -2.31
CA LEU A 78 0.52 -1.55 -2.32
C LEU A 78 -0.84 -1.57 -1.62
N SER A 79 -1.89 -1.99 -2.35
CA SER A 79 -3.21 -2.16 -1.75
C SER A 79 -3.31 -3.54 -1.10
N LEU A 80 -3.61 -3.53 0.19
CA LEU A 80 -3.82 -4.70 1.02
C LEU A 80 -5.31 -5.10 1.01
N PRO A 81 -5.65 -6.32 1.43
CA PRO A 81 -7.04 -6.75 1.53
C PRO A 81 -7.87 -5.82 2.40
N LEU A 82 -9.11 -5.56 1.95
CA LEU A 82 -10.10 -4.81 2.72
C LEU A 82 -11.50 -5.26 2.28
N TRP A 83 -12.31 -5.77 3.22
CA TRP A 83 -13.72 -6.13 2.98
C TRP A 83 -14.55 -5.98 4.28
N PRO A 84 -15.88 -5.81 4.17
CA PRO A 84 -16.73 -5.47 5.33
C PRO A 84 -16.76 -6.50 6.46
N ALA A 85 -16.52 -7.78 6.17
CA ALA A 85 -16.52 -8.88 7.15
C ALA A 85 -15.09 -9.30 7.58
N MET A 86 -14.11 -8.40 7.42
CA MET A 86 -12.74 -8.63 7.85
C MET A 86 -12.65 -8.56 9.38
N GLU A 87 -12.16 -9.60 10.00
CA GLU A 87 -11.95 -9.68 11.45
C GLU A 87 -10.53 -9.20 11.82
N SER A 88 -10.29 -8.98 13.11
CA SER A 88 -8.96 -8.51 13.57
C SER A 88 -7.86 -9.51 13.23
N GLU A 89 -8.16 -10.80 13.34
CA GLU A 89 -7.25 -11.90 13.06
C GLU A 89 -6.82 -11.94 11.58
N ASP A 90 -7.70 -11.53 10.66
CA ASP A 90 -7.36 -11.39 9.25
C ASP A 90 -6.36 -10.25 9.03
N VAL A 91 -6.57 -9.12 9.73
CA VAL A 91 -5.67 -7.97 9.68
C VAL A 91 -4.30 -8.35 10.22
N ASP A 92 -4.25 -9.00 11.38
CA ASP A 92 -3.01 -9.44 12.02
C ASP A 92 -2.25 -10.41 11.10
N PHE A 93 -2.94 -11.39 10.53
CA PHE A 93 -2.34 -12.33 9.58
C PHE A 93 -1.72 -11.63 8.36
N VAL A 94 -2.41 -10.63 7.79
CA VAL A 94 -1.89 -9.84 6.66
C VAL A 94 -0.67 -9.04 7.06
N MET A 95 -0.72 -8.36 8.23
CA MET A 95 0.34 -7.49 8.70
C MET A 95 1.59 -8.27 9.13
N GLU A 96 1.43 -9.38 9.86
CA GLU A 96 2.54 -10.28 10.22
C GLU A 96 3.21 -10.90 8.99
N SER A 97 2.40 -11.36 8.03
CA SER A 97 2.91 -11.92 6.77
C SER A 97 3.70 -10.89 5.99
N LEU A 98 3.19 -9.67 5.88
CA LEU A 98 3.87 -8.57 5.20
C LEU A 98 5.18 -8.21 5.91
N ALA A 99 5.16 -8.03 7.24
CA ALA A 99 6.34 -7.73 8.03
C ALA A 99 7.44 -8.79 7.85
N LYS A 100 7.06 -10.07 7.94
CA LYS A 100 7.98 -11.21 7.74
C LYS A 100 8.61 -11.20 6.34
N ILE A 101 7.82 -10.92 5.29
CA ILE A 101 8.31 -10.86 3.91
C ILE A 101 9.28 -9.70 3.71
N LEU A 102 9.03 -8.57 4.38
CA LEU A 102 9.87 -7.37 4.33
C LEU A 102 11.09 -7.44 5.27
N GLY A 103 11.23 -8.49 6.08
CA GLY A 103 12.30 -8.60 7.08
C GLY A 103 12.19 -7.61 8.23
N LEU A 104 10.95 -7.19 8.55
CA LEU A 104 10.63 -6.26 9.63
C LEU A 104 10.07 -7.01 10.84
N THR A 105 10.27 -6.47 12.04
CA THR A 105 9.56 -6.93 13.23
C THR A 105 8.19 -6.27 13.28
N PHE A 106 7.15 -7.07 13.44
CA PHE A 106 5.81 -6.56 13.71
C PHE A 106 5.70 -6.33 15.22
N GLU A 107 5.60 -5.07 15.63
CA GLU A 107 5.25 -4.72 17.00
C GLU A 107 3.75 -4.42 17.02
N ASP A 108 3.00 -5.20 17.78
CA ASP A 108 1.58 -4.98 18.01
C ASP A 108 1.38 -3.71 18.85
N ASN A 109 1.33 -2.57 18.17
CA ASN A 109 0.99 -1.29 18.80
C ASN A 109 -0.54 -1.19 18.97
N THR A 110 -1.09 -1.96 19.91
CA THR A 110 -2.51 -1.90 20.33
C THR A 110 -2.91 -0.57 20.98
N ASN A 111 -2.02 0.41 21.02
CA ASN A 111 -2.31 1.77 21.48
C ASN A 111 -2.75 2.69 20.32
N PHE A 112 -3.87 2.36 19.68
CA PHE A 112 -4.63 3.39 18.98
C PHE A 112 -5.33 4.25 20.02
N ASP A 113 -4.76 5.43 20.27
CA ASP A 113 -5.38 6.45 21.10
C ASP A 113 -6.72 6.89 20.43
N THR A 114 -7.82 6.35 20.96
CA THR A 114 -9.20 6.64 20.52
C THR A 114 -9.64 8.05 20.96
N LYS A 115 -8.76 9.03 20.86
CA LYS A 115 -9.07 10.45 21.10
C LYS A 115 -9.13 11.19 19.78
N ALA A 116 -10.17 10.94 19.02
CA ALA A 116 -10.70 11.89 18.06
C ALA A 116 -12.13 12.22 18.48
N ASN A 117 -12.27 13.28 19.27
CA ASN A 117 -13.52 14.03 19.41
C ASN A 117 -13.72 14.92 18.18
#